data_1c2f69ab7e6ccc8ed08ba0213bf46208
#
_entry.id   1c2f69ab7e6ccc8ed08ba0213bf46208
#
_cell.length_a   1.000
_cell.length_b   1.000
_cell.length_c   1.000
_cell.angle_alpha   90.00
_cell.angle_beta   90.00
_cell.angle_gamma   90.00
#
_symmetry.space_group_name_H-M   'P 1'
#
loop_
_entity.id
_entity.type
_entity.pdbx_description
1 polymer ?
#
loop_
_entity_poly.entity_id
_entity_poly.type
_entity_poly.pdbx_seq_one_letter_code
_entity_poly.pdbx_strand_id
1 'polypeptide(L)'
;MATSCTLHFVFKVGDRAKTATFYRDVLGMKILRHEEFEEGCKATCNGPYDGKWSKTMVGFGREDDHFVAELTYNYGVGEYHLGNDFLGLTLQSSKAVSNALYLTQAPGGYPFYIVDKEQPASDPVQKVCLGVSDLQRSSHYWTTLLGMKVIEKNKEKKTVLMGFADSQCKLELQDISGTVDHGTAFGRIAFSCPREQLSDLEALMKKENQNILTPLVSLDTPGKATVEVVILADPDGHEICFVGDEAFRQLSMVDPKGDELLDKAMDEDKSDEWFAKHNRQKAAA
;
A
#
# COMPACT_ATOMS: atom_id res chain seq x y z
N MET A 1 -16.20 2.22 14.51
CA MET A 1 -15.15 1.18 14.46
C MET A 1 -13.98 1.61 15.37
N ALA A 2 -14.04 1.26 16.63
CA ALA A 2 -13.11 1.78 17.65
C ALA A 2 -11.74 1.06 17.70
N THR A 3 -11.51 0.04 16.92
CA THR A 3 -10.34 -0.87 17.03
C THR A 3 -9.67 -1.19 15.69
N SER A 4 -9.85 -0.34 14.67
CA SER A 4 -9.15 -0.52 13.39
C SER A 4 -7.68 -0.13 13.49
N CYS A 5 -6.82 -0.87 12.81
CA CYS A 5 -5.39 -0.62 12.72
C CYS A 5 -4.98 -0.36 11.27
N THR A 6 -4.16 0.66 11.05
CA THR A 6 -3.56 0.93 9.74
C THR A 6 -2.45 -0.08 9.47
N LEU A 7 -2.54 -0.84 8.39
CA LEU A 7 -1.64 -1.94 8.07
C LEU A 7 -0.57 -1.56 7.04
N HIS A 8 -1.01 -1.36 5.79
CA HIS A 8 -0.08 -1.15 4.69
C HIS A 8 -0.67 -0.31 3.55
N PHE A 9 0.22 0.12 2.66
CA PHE A 9 -0.14 0.66 1.35
C PHE A 9 0.49 -0.18 0.25
N VAL A 10 -0.30 -0.48 -0.79
CA VAL A 10 0.13 -1.30 -1.93
C VAL A 10 0.75 -0.41 -3.00
N PHE A 11 1.99 -0.70 -3.39
CA PHE A 11 2.70 -0.05 -4.48
C PHE A 11 2.89 -1.02 -5.65
N LYS A 12 2.61 -0.58 -6.86
CA LYS A 12 2.91 -1.31 -8.09
C LYS A 12 4.36 -1.07 -8.51
N VAL A 13 5.08 -2.13 -8.84
CA VAL A 13 6.51 -2.13 -9.07
C VAL A 13 6.82 -2.56 -10.50
N GLY A 14 7.50 -1.70 -11.25
CA GLY A 14 7.98 -2.00 -12.61
C GLY A 14 9.39 -2.59 -12.64
N ASP A 15 10.24 -2.21 -11.68
CA ASP A 15 11.62 -2.70 -11.53
C ASP A 15 11.83 -3.21 -10.10
N ARG A 16 11.78 -4.54 -9.95
CA ARG A 16 11.86 -5.20 -8.64
C ARG A 16 13.23 -5.01 -7.97
N ALA A 17 14.31 -5.10 -8.72
CA ALA A 17 15.66 -5.00 -8.17
C ALA A 17 15.97 -3.60 -7.65
N LYS A 18 15.68 -2.55 -8.44
CA LYS A 18 15.83 -1.16 -7.98
C LYS A 18 14.93 -0.86 -6.79
N THR A 19 13.72 -1.40 -6.79
CA THR A 19 12.77 -1.21 -5.69
C THR A 19 13.29 -1.87 -4.41
N ALA A 20 13.79 -3.12 -4.48
CA ALA A 20 14.38 -3.80 -3.34
C ALA A 20 15.55 -3.00 -2.75
N THR A 21 16.47 -2.51 -3.60
CA THR A 21 17.58 -1.63 -3.19
C THR A 21 17.08 -0.38 -2.48
N PHE A 22 16.06 0.29 -3.03
CA PHE A 22 15.52 1.51 -2.42
C PHE A 22 14.98 1.25 -1.01
N TYR A 23 14.14 0.25 -0.83
CA TYR A 23 13.53 -0.02 0.48
C TYR A 23 14.53 -0.59 1.49
N ARG A 24 15.44 -1.50 1.07
CA ARG A 24 16.46 -2.10 1.97
C ARG A 24 17.60 -1.15 2.29
N ASP A 25 18.25 -0.62 1.26
CA ASP A 25 19.55 0.04 1.43
C ASP A 25 19.40 1.55 1.66
N VAL A 26 18.42 2.20 1.01
CA VAL A 26 18.17 3.64 1.18
C VAL A 26 17.33 3.90 2.43
N LEU A 27 16.15 3.26 2.55
CA LEU A 27 15.25 3.50 3.67
C LEU A 27 15.62 2.68 4.93
N GLY A 28 16.34 1.59 4.79
CA GLY A 28 16.72 0.69 5.89
C GLY A 28 15.57 -0.19 6.38
N MET A 29 14.59 -0.45 5.54
CA MET A 29 13.50 -1.38 5.82
C MET A 29 13.95 -2.84 5.66
N LYS A 30 13.21 -3.76 6.27
CA LYS A 30 13.44 -5.22 6.19
C LYS A 30 12.42 -5.84 5.27
N ILE A 31 12.82 -6.89 4.54
CA ILE A 31 11.87 -7.77 3.85
C ILE A 31 11.21 -8.64 4.92
N LEU A 32 9.92 -8.49 5.08
CA LEU A 32 9.14 -9.20 6.10
C LEU A 32 8.63 -10.54 5.58
N ARG A 33 8.25 -10.59 4.31
CA ARG A 33 7.88 -11.80 3.58
C ARG A 33 7.89 -11.56 2.07
N HIS A 34 8.07 -12.63 1.31
CA HIS A 34 8.00 -12.61 -0.15
C HIS A 34 7.22 -13.82 -0.66
N GLU A 35 6.33 -13.60 -1.62
CA GLU A 35 5.44 -14.61 -2.17
C GLU A 35 5.36 -14.49 -3.70
N GLU A 36 5.47 -15.62 -4.39
CA GLU A 36 5.36 -15.72 -5.86
C GLU A 36 4.04 -16.40 -6.23
N PHE A 37 3.42 -15.93 -7.30
CA PHE A 37 2.14 -16.43 -7.82
C PHE A 37 2.23 -16.62 -9.33
N GLU A 38 1.87 -17.81 -9.80
CA GLU A 38 1.88 -18.13 -11.24
C GLU A 38 0.66 -17.58 -11.97
N GLU A 39 -0.43 -17.31 -11.24
CA GLU A 39 -1.68 -16.80 -11.79
C GLU A 39 -2.24 -15.66 -10.92
N GLY A 40 -3.14 -14.87 -11.49
CA GLY A 40 -3.89 -13.85 -10.76
C GLY A 40 -3.38 -12.43 -10.94
N CYS A 41 -2.39 -12.17 -11.79
CA CYS A 41 -2.06 -10.82 -12.22
C CYS A 41 -3.31 -10.16 -12.83
N LYS A 42 -3.68 -9.00 -12.31
CA LYS A 42 -4.83 -8.20 -12.79
C LYS A 42 -4.40 -7.05 -13.72
N ALA A 43 -3.10 -6.91 -13.99
CA ALA A 43 -2.58 -5.98 -14.97
C ALA A 43 -2.65 -6.57 -16.38
N THR A 44 -2.60 -5.71 -17.39
CA THR A 44 -2.42 -6.15 -18.77
C THR A 44 -0.99 -6.64 -18.95
N CYS A 45 -0.78 -7.93 -18.80
CA CYS A 45 0.52 -8.58 -18.94
C CYS A 45 0.72 -9.10 -20.37
N ASN A 46 1.97 -9.34 -20.75
CA ASN A 46 2.37 -9.82 -22.08
C ASN A 46 3.19 -11.11 -21.99
N GLY A 47 3.09 -11.93 -23.06
CA GLY A 47 3.96 -13.09 -23.26
C GLY A 47 3.74 -14.21 -22.23
N PRO A 48 4.76 -15.05 -21.99
CA PRO A 48 4.65 -16.23 -21.13
C PRO A 48 4.54 -15.88 -19.64
N TYR A 49 4.67 -14.62 -19.28
CA TYR A 49 4.53 -14.11 -17.91
C TYR A 49 3.15 -13.52 -17.65
N ASP A 50 2.22 -13.70 -18.58
CA ASP A 50 0.82 -13.30 -18.37
C ASP A 50 0.22 -14.07 -17.19
N GLY A 51 -0.30 -13.34 -16.22
CA GLY A 51 -0.81 -13.90 -14.96
C GLY A 51 0.22 -13.99 -13.82
N LYS A 52 1.52 -14.01 -14.10
CA LYS A 52 2.56 -14.18 -13.07
C LYS A 52 2.85 -12.86 -12.34
N TRP A 53 2.86 -12.91 -11.01
CA TRP A 53 3.16 -11.76 -10.16
C TRP A 53 3.77 -12.18 -8.82
N SER A 54 4.34 -11.21 -8.12
CA SER A 54 4.83 -11.42 -6.76
C SER A 54 4.38 -10.32 -5.82
N LYS A 55 4.38 -10.65 -4.54
CA LYS A 55 4.07 -9.75 -3.44
C LYS A 55 5.22 -9.77 -2.44
N THR A 56 5.76 -8.59 -2.13
CA THR A 56 6.80 -8.44 -1.12
C THR A 56 6.34 -7.44 -0.07
N MET A 57 6.38 -7.83 1.20
CA MET A 57 6.07 -6.93 2.31
C MET A 57 7.37 -6.39 2.90
N VAL A 58 7.49 -5.07 2.99
CA VAL A 58 8.69 -4.39 3.49
C VAL A 58 8.33 -3.35 4.54
N GLY A 59 9.11 -3.29 5.63
CA GLY A 59 8.83 -2.35 6.72
C GLY A 59 9.93 -2.32 7.78
N PHE A 60 9.74 -1.48 8.80
CA PHE A 60 10.68 -1.35 9.91
C PHE A 60 10.47 -2.43 10.98
N GLY A 61 9.31 -3.04 11.03
CA GLY A 61 8.93 -4.07 11.98
C GLY A 61 7.73 -4.88 11.51
N ARG A 62 7.20 -5.72 12.38
CA ARG A 62 6.05 -6.58 12.10
C ARG A 62 4.83 -5.72 11.77
N GLU A 63 4.00 -6.19 10.85
CA GLU A 63 2.79 -5.50 10.40
C GLU A 63 1.71 -5.38 11.50
N ASP A 64 1.85 -6.10 12.61
CA ASP A 64 1.01 -5.95 13.80
C ASP A 64 1.23 -4.61 14.50
N ASP A 65 2.47 -4.09 14.44
CA ASP A 65 2.92 -2.94 15.22
C ASP A 65 3.42 -1.78 14.35
N HIS A 66 3.67 -2.04 13.04
CA HIS A 66 4.27 -1.08 12.12
C HIS A 66 3.49 -1.04 10.81
N PHE A 67 3.47 0.13 10.21
CA PHE A 67 2.99 0.29 8.84
C PHE A 67 3.99 -0.32 7.85
N VAL A 68 3.47 -1.03 6.85
CA VAL A 68 4.25 -1.82 5.90
C VAL A 68 3.96 -1.34 4.47
N ALA A 69 4.94 -1.42 3.59
CA ALA A 69 4.72 -1.27 2.15
C ALA A 69 4.52 -2.67 1.53
N GLU A 70 3.40 -2.86 0.83
CA GLU A 70 3.19 -4.02 -0.03
C GLU A 70 3.67 -3.69 -1.45
N LEU A 71 4.65 -4.43 -1.95
CA LEU A 71 5.21 -4.25 -3.28
C LEU A 71 4.67 -5.33 -4.20
N THR A 72 3.82 -4.94 -5.14
CA THR A 72 3.25 -5.84 -6.15
C THR A 72 4.02 -5.71 -7.45
N TYR A 73 4.72 -6.76 -7.86
CA TYR A 73 5.46 -6.85 -9.12
C TYR A 73 4.77 -7.80 -10.08
N ASN A 74 4.38 -7.30 -11.24
CA ASN A 74 3.80 -8.09 -12.32
C ASN A 74 4.88 -8.33 -13.38
N TYR A 75 5.24 -9.58 -13.64
CA TYR A 75 6.38 -9.95 -14.50
C TYR A 75 6.29 -9.41 -15.93
N GLY A 76 5.08 -9.24 -16.45
CA GLY A 76 4.83 -8.71 -17.80
C GLY A 76 4.79 -7.18 -17.89
N VAL A 77 4.90 -6.46 -16.76
CA VAL A 77 4.75 -4.99 -16.70
C VAL A 77 6.05 -4.35 -16.26
N GLY A 78 6.58 -3.42 -17.06
CA GLY A 78 7.83 -2.70 -16.78
C GLY A 78 7.62 -1.28 -16.26
N GLU A 79 6.45 -0.69 -16.51
CA GLU A 79 6.17 0.70 -16.16
C GLU A 79 4.71 0.90 -15.78
N TYR A 80 4.48 1.80 -14.82
CA TYR A 80 3.17 2.26 -14.40
C TYR A 80 3.12 3.78 -14.45
N HIS A 81 1.99 4.33 -14.86
CA HIS A 81 1.77 5.76 -14.89
C HIS A 81 1.18 6.24 -13.57
N LEU A 82 1.90 7.15 -12.90
CA LEU A 82 1.39 7.83 -11.71
C LEU A 82 0.26 8.79 -12.09
N GLY A 83 -0.78 8.77 -11.28
CA GLY A 83 -1.79 9.82 -11.28
C GLY A 83 -1.43 10.96 -10.31
N ASN A 84 -2.43 11.57 -9.75
CA ASN A 84 -2.32 12.60 -8.71
C ASN A 84 -3.00 12.17 -7.38
N ASP A 85 -3.25 10.89 -7.24
CA ASP A 85 -3.95 10.26 -6.13
C ASP A 85 -3.04 10.03 -4.92
N PHE A 86 -1.82 9.51 -5.13
CA PHE A 86 -0.84 9.28 -4.08
C PHE A 86 0.16 10.45 -4.03
N LEU A 87 0.10 11.24 -2.96
CA LEU A 87 0.92 12.44 -2.80
C LEU A 87 2.19 12.19 -1.97
N GLY A 88 2.30 11.04 -1.32
CA GLY A 88 3.53 10.63 -0.68
C GLY A 88 3.38 9.88 0.62
N LEU A 89 4.47 9.27 1.02
CA LEU A 89 4.64 8.62 2.31
C LEU A 89 5.68 9.41 3.12
N THR A 90 5.33 9.76 4.36
CA THR A 90 6.25 10.47 5.26
C THR A 90 6.81 9.50 6.28
N LEU A 91 8.14 9.45 6.40
CA LEU A 91 8.80 8.68 7.43
C LEU A 91 9.80 9.53 8.23
N GLN A 92 10.00 9.18 9.49
CA GLN A 92 10.94 9.84 10.40
C GLN A 92 12.16 8.93 10.57
N SER A 93 13.32 9.37 10.03
CA SER A 93 14.57 8.62 10.12
C SER A 93 15.77 9.48 9.75
N SER A 94 16.59 9.85 10.73
CA SER A 94 17.87 10.52 10.48
C SER A 94 18.84 9.63 9.69
N LYS A 95 18.78 8.31 9.87
CA LYS A 95 19.57 7.36 9.09
C LYS A 95 19.19 7.36 7.61
N ALA A 96 17.89 7.41 7.28
CA ALA A 96 17.45 7.48 5.90
C ALA A 96 17.83 8.80 5.22
N VAL A 97 17.87 9.94 5.97
CA VAL A 97 18.33 11.23 5.43
C VAL A 97 19.81 11.17 5.04
N SER A 98 20.65 10.45 5.77
CA SER A 98 22.08 10.30 5.40
C SER A 98 22.28 9.49 4.12
N ASN A 99 21.32 8.68 3.73
CA ASN A 99 21.35 7.84 2.54
C ASN A 99 20.57 8.46 1.36
N ALA A 100 19.63 9.38 1.64
CA ALA A 100 18.74 10.01 0.67
C ALA A 100 18.51 11.50 1.00
N LEU A 101 17.95 12.24 0.04
CA LEU A 101 17.50 13.61 0.28
C LEU A 101 16.19 13.62 1.12
N TYR A 102 15.87 14.76 1.74
CA TYR A 102 14.62 14.96 2.50
C TYR A 102 13.35 14.66 1.70
N LEU A 103 13.39 14.87 0.39
CA LEU A 103 12.40 14.41 -0.57
C LEU A 103 13.11 13.48 -1.54
N THR A 104 12.70 12.23 -1.59
CA THR A 104 13.21 11.24 -2.52
C THR A 104 12.04 10.55 -3.24
N GLN A 105 12.36 9.87 -4.33
CA GLN A 105 11.38 9.10 -5.08
C GLN A 105 11.80 7.63 -5.09
N ALA A 106 10.85 6.75 -4.75
CA ALA A 106 11.04 5.34 -5.02
C ALA A 106 11.07 5.07 -6.53
N PRO A 107 11.66 3.96 -6.98
CA PRO A 107 11.51 3.52 -8.36
C PRO A 107 10.04 3.46 -8.76
N GLY A 108 9.72 3.99 -9.94
CA GLY A 108 8.34 4.24 -10.37
C GLY A 108 7.82 5.64 -10.05
N GLY A 109 8.61 6.48 -9.35
CA GLY A 109 8.32 7.89 -9.13
C GLY A 109 7.50 8.22 -7.87
N TYR A 110 7.16 7.24 -7.03
CA TYR A 110 6.40 7.48 -5.80
C TYR A 110 7.16 8.40 -4.83
N PRO A 111 6.56 9.53 -4.37
CA PRO A 111 7.24 10.47 -3.50
C PRO A 111 7.34 9.96 -2.06
N PHE A 112 8.51 10.16 -1.46
CA PHE A 112 8.80 9.89 -0.05
C PHE A 112 9.38 11.13 0.61
N TYR A 113 8.80 11.52 1.74
CA TYR A 113 9.22 12.66 2.55
C TYR A 113 9.91 12.14 3.80
N ILE A 114 11.19 12.48 3.99
CA ILE A 114 11.97 12.00 5.13
C ILE A 114 12.17 13.13 6.12
N VAL A 115 11.71 12.94 7.34
CA VAL A 115 11.92 13.85 8.47
C VAL A 115 13.21 13.48 9.18
N ASP A 116 14.16 14.46 9.23
CA ASP A 116 15.44 14.27 9.91
C ASP A 116 15.29 14.34 11.43
N LYS A 117 14.86 13.24 11.98
CA LYS A 117 14.77 13.00 13.42
C LYS A 117 15.08 11.54 13.69
N GLU A 118 15.56 11.26 14.90
CA GLU A 118 15.72 9.88 15.35
C GLU A 118 14.41 9.08 15.14
N GLN A 119 14.56 7.83 14.75
CA GLN A 119 13.39 6.96 14.55
C GLN A 119 12.64 6.82 15.88
N PRO A 120 11.31 7.00 15.88
CA PRO A 120 10.52 6.81 17.08
C PRO A 120 10.55 5.34 17.50
N ALA A 121 10.34 5.08 18.79
CA ALA A 121 10.21 3.71 19.31
C ALA A 121 8.94 2.99 18.77
N SER A 122 7.95 3.77 18.31
CA SER A 122 6.73 3.25 17.69
C SER A 122 6.97 2.91 16.20
N ASP A 123 6.40 3.68 15.31
CA ASP A 123 6.48 3.45 13.86
C ASP A 123 7.20 4.61 13.17
N PRO A 124 8.31 4.36 12.45
CA PRO A 124 8.96 5.38 11.63
C PRO A 124 8.06 5.95 10.51
N VAL A 125 7.11 5.19 10.00
CA VAL A 125 6.16 5.67 9.00
C VAL A 125 5.07 6.50 9.67
N GLN A 126 5.08 7.80 9.41
CA GLN A 126 4.24 8.75 10.11
C GLN A 126 2.87 8.92 9.46
N LYS A 127 2.84 9.02 8.13
CA LYS A 127 1.59 9.23 7.39
C LYS A 127 1.70 8.85 5.91
N VAL A 128 0.56 8.48 5.36
CA VAL A 128 0.26 8.42 3.92
C VAL A 128 -0.53 9.66 3.55
N CYS A 129 -0.18 10.35 2.46
CA CYS A 129 -0.91 11.49 1.93
C CYS A 129 -1.60 11.11 0.61
N LEU A 130 -2.92 11.33 0.54
CA LEU A 130 -3.74 11.11 -0.64
C LEU A 130 -4.38 12.40 -1.13
N GLY A 131 -4.40 12.58 -2.46
CA GLY A 131 -5.09 13.69 -3.11
C GLY A 131 -6.59 13.44 -3.16
N VAL A 132 -7.39 14.48 -2.86
CA VAL A 132 -8.85 14.43 -2.94
C VAL A 132 -9.40 15.63 -3.70
N SER A 133 -10.52 15.46 -4.38
CA SER A 133 -11.17 16.51 -5.14
C SER A 133 -12.03 17.43 -4.27
N ASP A 134 -12.56 16.90 -3.17
CA ASP A 134 -13.39 17.62 -2.18
C ASP A 134 -13.02 17.13 -0.77
N LEU A 135 -12.23 17.96 -0.09
CA LEU A 135 -11.72 17.65 1.25
C LEU A 135 -12.83 17.47 2.29
N GLN A 136 -13.95 18.18 2.16
CA GLN A 136 -15.07 18.09 3.10
C GLN A 136 -15.80 16.75 2.92
N ARG A 137 -16.11 16.39 1.70
CA ARG A 137 -16.76 15.12 1.35
C ARG A 137 -15.91 13.93 1.76
N SER A 138 -14.63 13.92 1.39
CA SER A 138 -13.73 12.82 1.73
C SER A 138 -13.47 12.75 3.24
N SER A 139 -13.27 13.89 3.93
CA SER A 139 -13.14 13.90 5.39
C SER A 139 -14.38 13.35 6.08
N HIS A 140 -15.60 13.65 5.59
CA HIS A 140 -16.84 13.09 6.13
C HIS A 140 -16.87 11.57 5.99
N TYR A 141 -16.52 11.05 4.83
CA TYR A 141 -16.43 9.60 4.58
C TYR A 141 -15.50 8.92 5.59
N TRP A 142 -14.26 9.39 5.69
CA TRP A 142 -13.24 8.78 6.53
C TRP A 142 -13.52 8.92 8.04
N THR A 143 -14.12 10.03 8.46
CA THR A 143 -14.40 10.26 9.89
C THR A 143 -15.75 9.72 10.34
N THR A 144 -16.82 9.99 9.58
CA THR A 144 -18.18 9.64 10.01
C THR A 144 -18.52 8.19 9.67
N LEU A 145 -18.14 7.70 8.49
CA LEU A 145 -18.47 6.34 8.10
C LEU A 145 -17.40 5.32 8.55
N LEU A 146 -16.13 5.65 8.38
CA LEU A 146 -15.04 4.75 8.75
C LEU A 146 -14.54 4.93 10.19
N GLY A 147 -14.88 6.04 10.85
CA GLY A 147 -14.62 6.27 12.28
C GLY A 147 -13.22 6.79 12.62
N MET A 148 -12.47 7.31 11.65
CA MET A 148 -11.20 7.98 11.95
C MET A 148 -11.41 9.28 12.74
N LYS A 149 -10.47 9.61 13.60
CA LYS A 149 -10.45 10.85 14.36
C LYS A 149 -9.62 11.89 13.64
N VAL A 150 -10.13 13.11 13.52
CA VAL A 150 -9.35 14.24 13.03
C VAL A 150 -8.32 14.63 14.08
N ILE A 151 -7.05 14.71 13.65
CA ILE A 151 -5.92 15.12 14.48
C ILE A 151 -5.56 16.57 14.21
N GLU A 152 -5.49 16.94 12.92
CA GLU A 152 -5.12 18.30 12.50
C GLU A 152 -5.90 18.71 11.25
N LYS A 153 -6.22 20.00 11.15
CA LYS A 153 -6.74 20.64 9.94
C LYS A 153 -5.88 21.84 9.60
N ASN A 154 -5.31 21.84 8.40
CA ASN A 154 -4.51 22.94 7.90
C ASN A 154 -5.22 23.61 6.73
N LYS A 155 -5.74 24.83 6.97
CA LYS A 155 -6.50 25.58 5.97
C LYS A 155 -5.62 26.11 4.83
N GLU A 156 -4.39 26.50 5.13
CA GLU A 156 -3.46 27.06 4.13
C GLU A 156 -3.01 25.98 3.15
N LYS A 157 -2.66 24.79 3.68
CA LYS A 157 -2.26 23.62 2.86
C LYS A 157 -3.47 22.84 2.32
N LYS A 158 -4.69 23.19 2.74
CA LYS A 158 -5.91 22.45 2.44
C LYS A 158 -5.78 20.95 2.77
N THR A 159 -5.31 20.63 3.98
CA THR A 159 -5.13 19.25 4.42
C THR A 159 -5.91 18.94 5.68
N VAL A 160 -6.25 17.66 5.83
CA VAL A 160 -6.78 17.07 7.07
C VAL A 160 -5.98 15.82 7.40
N LEU A 161 -5.36 15.79 8.58
CA LEU A 161 -4.68 14.65 9.14
C LEU A 161 -5.62 13.90 10.07
N MET A 162 -5.73 12.58 9.89
CA MET A 162 -6.62 11.73 10.67
C MET A 162 -6.02 10.35 10.93
N GLY A 163 -6.60 9.61 11.86
CA GLY A 163 -6.15 8.26 12.20
C GLY A 163 -7.07 7.56 13.18
N PHE A 164 -6.88 6.26 13.36
CA PHE A 164 -7.62 5.47 14.36
C PHE A 164 -7.01 5.59 15.75
N ALA A 165 -5.68 5.62 15.86
CA ALA A 165 -4.96 5.76 17.13
C ALA A 165 -3.67 6.57 16.96
N ASP A 166 -3.19 7.17 18.07
CA ASP A 166 -2.02 8.07 18.05
C ASP A 166 -0.70 7.36 17.72
N SER A 167 -0.59 6.07 18.03
CA SER A 167 0.62 5.26 17.77
C SER A 167 0.71 4.70 16.35
N GLN A 168 -0.36 4.81 15.55
CA GLN A 168 -0.43 4.23 14.21
C GLN A 168 -0.04 5.25 13.13
N CYS A 169 0.32 4.77 11.94
CA CYS A 169 0.44 5.59 10.73
C CYS A 169 -0.87 6.36 10.46
N LYS A 170 -0.76 7.62 10.09
CA LYS A 170 -1.89 8.52 9.84
C LYS A 170 -2.25 8.57 8.37
N LEU A 171 -3.48 8.97 8.10
CA LEU A 171 -3.93 9.36 6.77
C LEU A 171 -4.02 10.88 6.70
N GLU A 172 -3.33 11.48 5.73
CA GLU A 172 -3.51 12.89 5.37
C GLU A 172 -4.26 12.97 4.04
N LEU A 173 -5.35 13.72 4.03
CA LEU A 173 -6.05 14.07 2.80
C LEU A 173 -5.69 15.49 2.41
N GLN A 174 -5.35 15.71 1.14
CA GLN A 174 -5.03 17.02 0.58
C GLN A 174 -5.96 17.35 -0.60
N ASP A 175 -6.63 18.48 -0.52
CA ASP A 175 -7.39 19.01 -1.66
C ASP A 175 -6.43 19.40 -2.79
N ILE A 176 -6.54 18.70 -3.93
CA ILE A 176 -5.73 18.98 -5.12
C ILE A 176 -6.36 20.01 -6.05
N SER A 177 -7.49 20.59 -5.66
CA SER A 177 -8.23 21.60 -6.44
C SER A 177 -8.56 21.15 -7.89
N GLY A 178 -8.84 19.86 -8.06
CA GLY A 178 -9.13 19.22 -9.35
C GLY A 178 -9.67 17.80 -9.19
N THR A 179 -9.82 17.09 -10.30
CA THR A 179 -10.23 15.69 -10.29
C THR A 179 -9.05 14.78 -9.93
N VAL A 180 -9.34 13.73 -9.17
CA VAL A 180 -8.37 12.69 -8.89
C VAL A 180 -8.20 11.79 -10.11
N ASP A 181 -6.95 11.64 -10.53
CA ASP A 181 -6.52 10.69 -11.56
C ASP A 181 -5.65 9.63 -10.86
N HIS A 182 -6.07 8.37 -10.94
CA HIS A 182 -5.34 7.26 -10.34
C HIS A 182 -4.22 6.72 -11.24
N GLY A 183 -4.20 7.11 -12.50
CA GLY A 183 -3.29 6.52 -13.48
C GLY A 183 -3.44 4.99 -13.54
N THR A 184 -2.31 4.31 -13.74
CA THR A 184 -2.24 2.84 -13.67
C THR A 184 -1.45 2.35 -12.45
N ALA A 185 -0.77 3.27 -11.78
CA ALA A 185 0.00 3.02 -10.57
C ALA A 185 -0.83 3.08 -9.27
N PHE A 186 -2.15 3.16 -9.38
CA PHE A 186 -3.05 3.27 -8.23
C PHE A 186 -2.76 2.19 -7.19
N GLY A 187 -2.73 2.62 -5.93
CA GLY A 187 -2.48 1.77 -4.78
C GLY A 187 -3.77 1.45 -4.01
N ARG A 188 -3.57 0.78 -2.89
CA ARG A 188 -4.64 0.44 -1.95
C ARG A 188 -4.12 0.63 -0.54
N ILE A 189 -4.90 1.31 0.30
CA ILE A 189 -4.61 1.36 1.73
C ILE A 189 -5.36 0.25 2.45
N ALA A 190 -4.71 -0.43 3.39
CA ALA A 190 -5.30 -1.53 4.13
C ALA A 190 -5.39 -1.24 5.63
N PHE A 191 -6.46 -1.73 6.23
CA PHE A 191 -6.74 -1.65 7.66
C PHE A 191 -7.21 -3.00 8.17
N SER A 192 -6.85 -3.35 9.41
CA SER A 192 -7.53 -4.45 10.11
C SER A 192 -8.64 -3.92 11.00
N CYS A 193 -9.62 -4.75 11.23
CA CYS A 193 -10.66 -4.58 12.25
C CYS A 193 -11.08 -5.95 12.78
N PRO A 194 -11.74 -6.03 13.95
CA PRO A 194 -12.36 -7.27 14.40
C PRO A 194 -13.22 -7.89 13.31
N ARG A 195 -13.08 -9.18 13.09
CA ARG A 195 -13.74 -9.90 11.99
C ARG A 195 -15.26 -9.68 11.95
N GLU A 196 -15.89 -9.69 13.13
CA GLU A 196 -17.33 -9.48 13.27
C GLU A 196 -17.80 -8.10 12.79
N GLN A 197 -16.92 -7.11 12.70
CA GLN A 197 -17.26 -5.76 12.23
C GLN A 197 -17.28 -5.64 10.70
N LEU A 198 -16.74 -6.59 9.95
CA LEU A 198 -16.70 -6.52 8.49
C LEU A 198 -18.10 -6.54 7.86
N SER A 199 -19.01 -7.38 8.39
CA SER A 199 -20.40 -7.43 7.92
C SER A 199 -21.17 -6.15 8.23
N ASP A 200 -20.94 -5.56 9.40
CA ASP A 200 -21.57 -4.30 9.79
C ASP A 200 -21.04 -3.13 8.94
N LEU A 201 -19.75 -3.16 8.63
CA LEU A 201 -19.12 -2.19 7.71
C LEU A 201 -19.76 -2.27 6.32
N GLU A 202 -19.87 -3.47 5.75
CA GLU A 202 -20.51 -3.65 4.45
C GLU A 202 -21.97 -3.18 4.46
N ALA A 203 -22.73 -3.52 5.51
CA ALA A 203 -24.12 -3.09 5.67
C ALA A 203 -24.23 -1.56 5.77
N LEU A 204 -23.33 -0.91 6.50
CA LEU A 204 -23.27 0.54 6.60
C LEU A 204 -23.00 1.17 5.23
N MET A 205 -22.00 0.68 4.48
CA MET A 205 -21.67 1.22 3.15
C MET A 205 -22.85 1.09 2.18
N LYS A 206 -23.56 -0.05 2.21
CA LYS A 206 -24.80 -0.25 1.41
C LYS A 206 -25.89 0.75 1.80
N LYS A 207 -26.13 0.93 3.10
CA LYS A 207 -27.13 1.88 3.62
C LYS A 207 -26.85 3.31 3.22
N GLU A 208 -25.58 3.72 3.25
CA GLU A 208 -25.13 5.09 2.92
C GLU A 208 -24.83 5.27 1.41
N ASN A 209 -25.21 4.30 0.55
CA ASN A 209 -24.97 4.31 -0.90
C ASN A 209 -23.50 4.57 -1.26
N GLN A 210 -22.56 4.01 -0.48
CA GLN A 210 -21.14 4.11 -0.75
C GLN A 210 -20.66 2.99 -1.67
N ASN A 211 -19.53 3.22 -2.34
CA ASN A 211 -19.02 2.29 -3.33
C ASN A 211 -18.31 1.09 -2.66
N ILE A 212 -18.76 -0.13 -2.97
CA ILE A 212 -18.17 -1.40 -2.53
C ILE A 212 -17.59 -2.07 -3.77
N LEU A 213 -16.26 -2.15 -3.85
CA LEU A 213 -15.56 -2.78 -4.96
C LEU A 213 -15.60 -4.32 -4.87
N THR A 214 -15.45 -4.83 -3.65
CA THR A 214 -15.56 -6.26 -3.37
C THR A 214 -16.39 -6.44 -2.10
N PRO A 215 -17.57 -7.04 -2.19
CA PRO A 215 -18.35 -7.42 -1.01
C PRO A 215 -17.57 -8.35 -0.09
N LEU A 216 -18.03 -8.50 1.15
CA LEU A 216 -17.41 -9.42 2.12
C LEU A 216 -17.16 -10.78 1.49
N VAL A 217 -15.90 -11.18 1.45
CA VAL A 217 -15.44 -12.42 0.83
C VAL A 217 -14.30 -13.02 1.63
N SER A 218 -14.25 -14.35 1.66
CA SER A 218 -13.09 -15.10 2.18
C SER A 218 -12.04 -15.25 1.08
N LEU A 219 -10.80 -14.95 1.42
CA LEU A 219 -9.64 -15.12 0.54
C LEU A 219 -8.72 -16.19 1.12
N ASP A 220 -8.57 -17.28 0.39
CA ASP A 220 -7.65 -18.36 0.74
C ASP A 220 -6.25 -18.04 0.25
N THR A 221 -5.28 -18.12 1.15
CA THR A 221 -3.87 -18.09 0.77
C THR A 221 -3.32 -19.52 0.91
N PRO A 222 -2.86 -20.14 -0.18
CA PRO A 222 -2.36 -21.51 -0.14
C PRO A 222 -1.30 -21.72 0.95
N GLY A 223 -1.55 -22.67 1.86
CA GLY A 223 -0.65 -22.97 2.98
C GLY A 223 -0.66 -21.98 4.13
N LYS A 224 -1.57 -20.99 4.12
CA LYS A 224 -1.74 -19.96 5.15
C LYS A 224 -3.20 -19.82 5.59
N ALA A 225 -3.44 -18.90 6.52
CA ALA A 225 -4.80 -18.64 7.01
C ALA A 225 -5.69 -18.02 5.92
N THR A 226 -6.96 -18.41 5.91
CA THR A 226 -8.03 -17.77 5.17
C THR A 226 -8.39 -16.46 5.86
N VAL A 227 -8.38 -15.35 5.13
CA VAL A 227 -8.77 -14.04 5.64
C VAL A 227 -10.09 -13.59 5.02
N GLU A 228 -10.90 -12.90 5.79
CA GLU A 228 -12.09 -12.23 5.27
C GLU A 228 -11.79 -10.75 5.04
N VAL A 229 -12.24 -10.25 3.89
CA VAL A 229 -12.01 -8.86 3.49
C VAL A 229 -13.27 -8.22 2.92
N VAL A 230 -13.35 -6.92 3.05
CA VAL A 230 -14.23 -6.06 2.26
C VAL A 230 -13.39 -4.97 1.60
N ILE A 231 -13.59 -4.71 0.32
CA ILE A 231 -12.86 -3.68 -0.41
C ILE A 231 -13.83 -2.59 -0.82
N LEU A 232 -13.52 -1.38 -0.40
CA LEU A 232 -14.31 -0.17 -0.61
C LEU A 232 -13.58 0.78 -1.54
N ALA A 233 -14.31 1.75 -2.08
CA ALA A 233 -13.72 2.96 -2.65
C ALA A 233 -14.27 4.17 -1.91
N ASP A 234 -13.39 5.12 -1.59
CA ASP A 234 -13.80 6.41 -1.05
C ASP A 234 -14.46 7.29 -2.13
N PRO A 235 -14.96 8.50 -1.81
CA PRO A 235 -15.64 9.35 -2.78
C PRO A 235 -14.82 9.75 -4.01
N ASP A 236 -13.50 9.67 -3.96
CA ASP A 236 -12.60 9.97 -5.07
C ASP A 236 -12.09 8.70 -5.77
N GLY A 237 -12.47 7.50 -5.30
CA GLY A 237 -12.10 6.23 -5.90
C GLY A 237 -10.87 5.55 -5.29
N HIS A 238 -10.31 6.10 -4.21
CA HIS A 238 -9.21 5.44 -3.49
C HIS A 238 -9.66 4.07 -2.96
N GLU A 239 -8.92 3.02 -3.32
CA GLU A 239 -9.21 1.67 -2.85
C GLU A 239 -8.82 1.49 -1.38
N ILE A 240 -9.74 0.91 -0.61
CA ILE A 240 -9.59 0.67 0.82
C ILE A 240 -9.90 -0.79 1.12
N CYS A 241 -8.96 -1.52 1.71
CA CYS A 241 -9.19 -2.88 2.16
C CYS A 241 -9.39 -2.91 3.68
N PHE A 242 -10.46 -3.51 4.14
CA PHE A 242 -10.60 -3.92 5.53
C PHE A 242 -10.48 -5.43 5.62
N VAL A 243 -9.63 -5.93 6.52
CA VAL A 243 -9.39 -7.36 6.75
C VAL A 243 -9.67 -7.72 8.21
N GLY A 244 -10.21 -8.92 8.44
CA GLY A 244 -10.41 -9.46 9.77
C GLY A 244 -9.09 -9.70 10.49
N ASP A 245 -8.88 -9.03 11.62
CA ASP A 245 -7.61 -8.95 12.36
C ASP A 245 -7.09 -10.34 12.79
N GLU A 246 -7.97 -11.22 13.27
CA GLU A 246 -7.57 -12.47 13.90
C GLU A 246 -6.83 -13.42 12.95
N ALA A 247 -7.37 -13.62 11.74
CA ALA A 247 -6.73 -14.44 10.72
C ALA A 247 -5.57 -13.71 10.05
N PHE A 248 -5.68 -12.39 9.91
CA PHE A 248 -4.63 -11.57 9.33
C PHE A 248 -3.32 -11.61 10.14
N ARG A 249 -3.38 -11.65 11.48
CA ARG A 249 -2.20 -11.80 12.34
C ARG A 249 -1.41 -13.08 12.06
N GLN A 250 -2.08 -14.15 11.65
CA GLN A 250 -1.40 -15.39 11.23
C GLN A 250 -0.80 -15.24 9.82
N LEU A 251 -1.52 -14.58 8.91
CA LEU A 251 -1.07 -14.34 7.54
C LEU A 251 0.14 -13.39 7.50
N SER A 252 0.17 -12.38 8.39
CA SER A 252 1.17 -11.31 8.43
C SER A 252 2.47 -11.67 9.17
N MET A 253 2.61 -12.90 9.64
CA MET A 253 3.84 -13.36 10.30
C MET A 253 5.07 -13.13 9.42
N VAL A 254 6.15 -12.64 10.04
CA VAL A 254 7.43 -12.45 9.35
C VAL A 254 8.00 -13.82 8.94
N ASP A 255 8.35 -13.95 7.68
CA ASP A 255 9.09 -15.12 7.17
C ASP A 255 10.59 -14.85 7.32
N PRO A 256 11.32 -15.64 8.14
CA PRO A 256 12.76 -15.47 8.29
C PRO A 256 13.55 -15.62 6.99
N LYS A 257 12.97 -16.27 5.97
CA LYS A 257 13.54 -16.45 4.63
C LYS A 257 13.08 -15.40 3.62
N GLY A 258 12.28 -14.42 4.03
CA GLY A 258 11.69 -13.44 3.11
C GLY A 258 12.72 -12.73 2.23
N ASP A 259 13.86 -12.36 2.82
CA ASP A 259 14.97 -11.70 2.11
C ASP A 259 15.63 -12.66 1.09
N GLU A 260 15.95 -13.87 1.52
CA GLU A 260 16.51 -14.94 0.66
C GLU A 260 15.55 -15.31 -0.50
N LEU A 261 14.26 -15.39 -0.22
CA LEU A 261 13.24 -15.70 -1.23
C LEU A 261 13.12 -14.59 -2.27
N LEU A 262 13.18 -13.32 -1.85
CA LEU A 262 13.18 -12.19 -2.77
C LEU A 262 14.43 -12.19 -3.64
N ASP A 263 15.63 -12.36 -3.05
CA ASP A 263 16.88 -12.39 -3.81
C ASP A 263 16.89 -13.55 -4.83
N LYS A 264 16.46 -14.72 -4.43
CA LYS A 264 16.31 -15.88 -5.33
C LYS A 264 15.33 -15.55 -6.47
N ALA A 265 14.18 -14.96 -6.17
CA ALA A 265 13.19 -14.60 -7.19
C ALA A 265 13.73 -13.55 -8.18
N MET A 266 14.58 -12.61 -7.73
CA MET A 266 15.26 -11.65 -8.61
C MET A 266 16.30 -12.34 -9.51
N ASP A 267 17.09 -13.27 -8.98
CA ASP A 267 18.09 -14.01 -9.74
C ASP A 267 17.47 -14.96 -10.80
N GLU A 268 16.32 -15.54 -10.47
CA GLU A 268 15.58 -16.46 -11.34
C GLU A 268 14.70 -15.73 -12.37
N ASP A 269 14.45 -14.43 -12.20
CA ASP A 269 13.63 -13.63 -13.12
C ASP A 269 14.35 -13.45 -14.48
N LYS A 270 13.84 -14.11 -15.49
CA LYS A 270 14.32 -14.02 -16.88
C LYS A 270 13.36 -13.24 -17.79
N SER A 271 12.41 -12.52 -17.19
CA SER A 271 11.39 -11.81 -17.96
C SER A 271 12.01 -10.74 -18.86
N ASP A 272 12.92 -9.91 -18.35
CA ASP A 272 13.60 -8.87 -19.16
C ASP A 272 14.40 -9.46 -20.33
N GLU A 273 15.16 -10.52 -20.08
CA GLU A 273 15.91 -11.24 -21.12
C GLU A 273 14.96 -11.83 -22.18
N TRP A 274 13.84 -12.40 -21.75
CA TRP A 274 12.86 -12.96 -22.68
C TRP A 274 12.25 -11.90 -23.59
N PHE A 275 11.80 -10.77 -23.02
CA PHE A 275 11.22 -9.68 -23.80
C PHE A 275 12.24 -9.09 -24.78
N ALA A 276 13.47 -8.86 -24.32
CA ALA A 276 14.57 -8.35 -25.18
C ALA A 276 14.89 -9.29 -26.35
N LYS A 277 14.99 -10.60 -26.08
CA LYS A 277 15.26 -11.63 -27.08
C LYS A 277 14.19 -11.73 -28.18
N HIS A 278 12.94 -11.41 -27.85
CA HIS A 278 11.83 -11.44 -28.78
C HIS A 278 11.50 -10.09 -29.41
N ASN A 279 12.37 -9.07 -29.24
CA ASN A 279 12.13 -7.69 -29.66
C ASN A 279 10.78 -7.15 -29.18
N ARG A 280 10.41 -7.48 -27.95
CA ARG A 280 9.21 -7.00 -27.25
C ARG A 280 9.62 -6.18 -26.04
N GLN A 281 8.71 -5.38 -25.54
CA GLN A 281 8.83 -4.67 -24.27
C GLN A 281 7.77 -5.19 -23.30
N LYS A 282 8.08 -5.13 -22.01
CA LYS A 282 7.05 -5.28 -20.98
C LYS A 282 5.98 -4.21 -21.16
N ALA A 283 4.77 -4.49 -20.75
CA ALA A 283 3.68 -3.52 -20.86
C ALA A 283 4.00 -2.25 -20.05
N ALA A 284 3.58 -1.10 -20.59
CA ALA A 284 3.31 0.09 -19.81
C ALA A 284 1.81 0.02 -19.46
N ALA A 285 1.53 -0.23 -18.19
CA ALA A 285 0.17 -0.43 -17.72
C ALA A 285 -0.40 0.90 -17.22
#